data_3e64a6c2f0da76473fd76ff2167baa93
#
_entry.id   3e64a6c2f0da76473fd76ff2167baa93
#
_cell.length_a   1.000
_cell.length_b   1.000
_cell.length_c   1.000
_cell.angle_alpha   90.00
_cell.angle_beta   90.00
_cell.angle_gamma   90.00
#
_symmetry.space_group_name_H-M   'P 1'
#
loop_
_entity.id
_entity.type
_entity.pdbx_description
1 polymer ?
#
loop_
_entity_poly.entity_id
_entity_poly.type
_entity_poly.pdbx_seq_one_letter_code
_entity_poly.pdbx_strand_id
1 'polypeptide(L)'
;MQTEMPFFEGPEDALREAVRAIGGPKKVGPMLWPDKTTDAAARLLQDCLNAGRSEKLELSQVLFILRAARDAGFHAAFQFI
;
A
#
# COMPACT_ATOMS: atom_id res chain seq x y z
N MET A 1 -20.83 5.64 13.32
CA MET A 1 -21.18 5.86 12.14
C MET A 1 -20.07 5.74 11.21
N GLN A 2 -20.27 5.52 10.11
CA GLN A 2 -19.27 5.24 9.25
C GLN A 2 -19.20 6.28 8.22
N THR A 3 -18.09 6.58 7.84
CA THR A 3 -17.91 7.61 6.89
C THR A 3 -17.61 7.03 5.54
N GLU A 4 -18.38 7.43 4.56
CA GLU A 4 -18.12 6.99 3.24
C GLU A 4 -16.99 7.75 2.66
N MET A 5 -16.10 7.06 2.01
CA MET A 5 -15.00 7.69 1.35
C MET A 5 -15.39 7.98 -0.08
N PRO A 6 -15.30 9.21 -0.54
CA PRO A 6 -15.73 9.52 -1.91
C PRO A 6 -14.98 8.77 -2.98
N PHE A 7 -13.71 8.49 -2.76
CA PHE A 7 -12.89 7.88 -3.80
C PHE A 7 -12.36 6.51 -3.41
N PHE A 8 -12.45 6.14 -2.14
CA PHE A 8 -11.91 4.88 -1.67
C PHE A 8 -12.93 4.24 -0.76
N GLU A 9 -13.08 2.93 -0.87
CA GLU A 9 -14.00 2.21 -0.03
C GLU A 9 -13.40 1.85 1.30
N GLY A 10 -12.08 1.96 1.45
CA GLY A 10 -11.44 1.66 2.69
C GLY A 10 -9.95 1.90 2.61
N PRO A 11 -9.24 1.67 3.73
CA PRO A 11 -7.79 1.91 3.77
C PRO A 11 -7.01 1.04 2.79
N GLU A 12 -7.48 -0.16 2.51
CA GLU A 12 -6.80 -1.02 1.56
C GLU A 12 -6.79 -0.41 0.17
N ASP A 13 -7.89 0.23 -0.22
CA ASP A 13 -7.94 0.88 -1.53
C ASP A 13 -6.97 2.04 -1.59
N ALA A 14 -6.89 2.82 -0.51
CA ALA A 14 -5.95 3.93 -0.46
C ALA A 14 -4.52 3.43 -0.55
N LEU A 15 -4.20 2.32 0.11
CA LEU A 15 -2.87 1.74 0.04
C LEU A 15 -2.53 1.25 -1.36
N ARG A 16 -3.49 0.63 -2.03
CA ARG A 16 -3.26 0.20 -3.41
C ARG A 16 -2.93 1.36 -4.31
N GLU A 17 -3.66 2.46 -4.16
CA GLU A 17 -3.40 3.63 -4.97
C GLU A 17 -2.06 4.26 -4.61
N ALA A 18 -1.69 4.26 -3.33
CA ALA A 18 -0.40 4.77 -2.92
C ALA A 18 0.73 3.94 -3.53
N VAL A 19 0.60 2.62 -3.50
CA VAL A 19 1.59 1.73 -4.11
C VAL A 19 1.70 2.01 -5.60
N ARG A 20 0.56 2.17 -6.27
CA ARG A 20 0.57 2.46 -7.69
C ARG A 20 1.27 3.78 -7.99
N ALA A 21 1.06 4.78 -7.16
CA ALA A 21 1.70 6.09 -7.34
C ALA A 21 3.22 6.02 -7.22
N ILE A 22 3.72 5.12 -6.38
CA ILE A 22 5.16 4.94 -6.22
C ILE A 22 5.77 4.22 -7.41
N GLY A 23 5.00 3.35 -8.05
CA GLY A 23 5.51 2.59 -9.20
C GLY A 23 5.01 1.17 -9.27
N GLY A 24 4.08 0.79 -8.39
CA GLY A 24 3.45 -0.52 -8.40
C GLY A 24 4.11 -1.51 -7.47
N PRO A 25 3.50 -2.70 -7.33
CA PRO A 25 4.01 -3.70 -6.38
C PRO A 25 5.42 -4.18 -6.69
N LYS A 26 5.82 -4.22 -7.96
CA LYS A 26 7.15 -4.68 -8.31
C LYS A 26 8.22 -3.70 -7.90
N LYS A 27 7.85 -2.44 -7.70
CA LYS A 27 8.79 -1.46 -7.20
C LYS A 27 8.76 -1.39 -5.68
N VAL A 28 7.58 -1.42 -5.09
CA VAL A 28 7.43 -1.27 -3.64
C VAL A 28 7.81 -2.55 -2.90
N GLY A 29 7.46 -3.70 -3.46
CA GLY A 29 7.74 -4.98 -2.79
C GLY A 29 9.18 -5.12 -2.36
N PRO A 30 10.15 -4.95 -3.26
CA PRO A 30 11.56 -5.07 -2.86
C PRO A 30 12.00 -4.03 -1.85
N MET A 31 11.34 -2.90 -1.76
CA MET A 31 11.65 -1.92 -0.73
C MET A 31 11.29 -2.43 0.65
N LEU A 32 10.20 -3.20 0.74
CA LEU A 32 9.72 -3.75 2.01
C LEU A 32 10.43 -5.05 2.37
N TRP A 33 10.73 -5.84 1.37
CA TRP A 33 11.35 -7.16 1.58
C TRP A 33 12.54 -7.33 0.64
N PRO A 34 13.66 -6.69 0.96
CA PRO A 34 14.82 -6.73 0.04
C PRO A 34 15.45 -8.12 -0.08
N ASP A 35 15.19 -9.02 0.87
CA ASP A 35 15.75 -10.37 0.79
C ASP A 35 14.99 -11.25 -0.19
N LYS A 36 13.79 -10.85 -0.63
CA LYS A 36 12.98 -11.67 -1.53
C LYS A 36 13.24 -11.27 -2.97
N THR A 37 12.93 -12.18 -3.89
CA THR A 37 12.98 -11.81 -5.31
C THR A 37 11.91 -10.75 -5.57
N THR A 38 12.07 -10.02 -6.67
CA THR A 38 11.12 -8.99 -7.03
C THR A 38 9.71 -9.56 -7.17
N ASP A 39 9.58 -10.71 -7.83
CA ASP A 39 8.26 -11.31 -8.04
C ASP A 39 7.66 -11.80 -6.74
N ALA A 40 8.46 -12.40 -5.87
CA ALA A 40 7.95 -12.88 -4.59
C ALA A 40 7.52 -11.72 -3.70
N ALA A 41 8.32 -10.65 -3.67
CA ALA A 41 7.98 -9.48 -2.88
C ALA A 41 6.73 -8.81 -3.39
N ALA A 42 6.60 -8.70 -4.71
CA ALA A 42 5.42 -8.08 -5.30
C ALA A 42 4.17 -8.90 -4.99
N ARG A 43 4.26 -10.21 -5.06
CA ARG A 43 3.13 -11.07 -4.77
C ARG A 43 2.72 -10.97 -3.30
N LEU A 44 3.69 -10.96 -2.39
CA LEU A 44 3.39 -10.81 -0.98
C LEU A 44 2.71 -9.47 -0.71
N LEU A 45 3.18 -8.41 -1.34
CA LEU A 45 2.56 -7.11 -1.17
C LEU A 45 1.12 -7.12 -1.67
N GLN A 46 0.87 -7.71 -2.82
CA GLN A 46 -0.48 -7.81 -3.34
C GLN A 46 -1.39 -8.60 -2.40
N ASP A 47 -0.87 -9.68 -1.80
CA ASP A 47 -1.65 -10.43 -0.84
C ASP A 47 -1.98 -9.61 0.39
N CYS A 48 -1.04 -8.81 0.87
CA CYS A 48 -1.27 -7.95 2.02
C CYS A 48 -2.31 -6.85 1.73
N LEU A 49 -2.39 -6.42 0.48
CA LEU A 49 -3.34 -5.39 0.09
C LEU A 49 -4.72 -5.95 -0.23
N ASN A 50 -4.85 -7.26 -0.27
CA ASN A 50 -6.11 -7.90 -0.60
C ASN A 50 -6.88 -8.18 0.68
N ALA A 51 -8.03 -7.54 0.83
CA ALA A 51 -8.81 -7.64 2.07
C ALA A 51 -9.26 -9.08 2.36
N GLY A 52 -9.35 -9.93 1.35
CA GLY A 52 -9.75 -11.31 1.54
C GLY A 52 -8.65 -12.24 1.98
N ARG A 53 -7.42 -11.74 2.11
CA ARG A 53 -6.29 -12.56 2.50
C ARG A 53 -5.96 -12.37 3.96
N SER A 54 -5.26 -13.35 4.53
CA SER A 54 -4.85 -13.27 5.92
C SER A 54 -3.57 -12.47 6.12
N GLU A 55 -2.76 -12.34 5.09
CA GLU A 55 -1.52 -11.58 5.17
C GLU A 55 -1.84 -10.10 5.37
N LYS A 56 -1.15 -9.47 6.29
CA LYS A 56 -1.35 -8.05 6.59
C LYS A 56 -0.01 -7.35 6.70
N LEU A 57 -0.02 -6.07 6.35
CA LEU A 57 1.16 -5.24 6.54
C LEU A 57 1.25 -4.79 7.99
N GLU A 58 2.48 -4.66 8.48
CA GLU A 58 2.71 -4.05 9.77
C GLU A 58 2.57 -2.54 9.65
N LEU A 59 2.31 -1.90 10.78
CA LEU A 59 2.10 -0.46 10.78
C LEU A 59 3.29 0.29 10.20
N SER A 60 4.51 -0.15 10.53
CA SER A 60 5.70 0.51 9.99
C SER A 60 5.75 0.41 8.47
N GLN A 61 5.28 -0.69 7.91
CA GLN A 61 5.26 -0.85 6.47
C GLN A 61 4.20 0.03 5.83
N VAL A 62 3.05 0.16 6.47
CA VAL A 62 2.01 1.06 5.99
C VAL A 62 2.52 2.49 5.99
N LEU A 63 3.15 2.91 7.07
CA LEU A 63 3.69 4.27 7.16
C LEU A 63 4.78 4.51 6.13
N PHE A 64 5.61 3.51 5.86
CA PHE A 64 6.64 3.63 4.84
C PHE A 64 6.00 3.89 3.47
N ILE A 65 4.96 3.12 3.13
CA ILE A 65 4.28 3.26 1.85
C ILE A 65 3.65 4.65 1.73
N LEU A 66 2.97 5.09 2.78
CA LEU A 66 2.31 6.39 2.74
C LEU A 66 3.33 7.52 2.59
N ARG A 67 4.46 7.41 3.29
CA ARG A 67 5.49 8.43 3.21
C ARG A 67 6.13 8.46 1.82
N ALA A 68 6.42 7.27 1.27
CA ALA A 68 6.98 7.20 -0.07
C ALA A 68 6.01 7.71 -1.12
N ALA A 69 4.72 7.44 -0.94
CA ALA A 69 3.71 7.94 -1.87
C ALA A 69 3.63 9.45 -1.82
N ARG A 70 3.72 10.03 -0.62
CA ARG A 70 3.71 11.48 -0.49
C ARG A 70 4.89 12.09 -1.23
N ASP A 71 6.07 11.47 -1.10
CA ASP A 71 7.26 11.96 -1.79
C ASP A 71 7.10 11.85 -3.29
N ALA A 72 6.29 10.92 -3.76
CA ALA A 72 6.00 10.78 -5.18
C ALA A 72 4.84 11.68 -5.64
N GLY A 73 4.30 12.50 -4.75
CA GLY A 73 3.25 13.45 -5.11
C GLY A 73 1.83 12.95 -4.90
N PHE A 74 1.65 11.80 -4.30
CA PHE A 74 0.32 11.25 -4.06
C PHE A 74 -0.14 11.63 -2.66
N HIS A 75 -1.25 12.34 -2.57
CA HIS A 75 -1.72 12.83 -1.28
C HIS A 75 -3.06 12.27 -0.86
N ALA A 76 -3.77 11.59 -1.75
CA ALA A 76 -5.12 11.13 -1.44
C ALA A 76 -5.14 10.17 -0.25
N ALA A 77 -4.12 9.33 -0.09
CA ALA A 77 -4.10 8.37 1.01
C ALA A 77 -4.06 9.04 2.37
N PHE A 78 -3.56 10.24 2.46
CA PHE A 78 -3.45 10.94 3.74
C PHE A 78 -4.76 11.55 4.18
N GLN A 79 -5.75 11.56 3.33
CA GLN A 79 -7.07 12.06 3.69
C GLN A 79 -7.81 11.10 4.62
N PHE A 80 -7.32 9.87 4.74
CA PHE A 80 -7.88 8.91 5.70
C PHE A 80 -7.36 9.13 7.10
N ILE A 81 -6.33 9.88 7.24
CA ILE A 81 -5.67 10.09 8.52
C ILE A 81 -6.00 11.48 9.04
#